data_9796a626735a666d9e84818b21fa5846
#
_entry.id   9796a626735a666d9e84818b21fa5846
#
_cell.length_a   1.000
_cell.length_b   1.000
_cell.length_c   1.000
_cell.angle_alpha   90.00
_cell.angle_beta   90.00
_cell.angle_gamma   90.00
#
_symmetry.space_group_name_H-M   'P 1'
#
loop_
_entity.id
_entity.type
_entity.pdbx_description
1 polymer ?
#
loop_
_entity_poly.entity_id
_entity_poly.type
_entity_poly.pdbx_seq_one_letter_code
_entity_poly.pdbx_strand_id
1 'polypeptide(L)'
;MSTRGIRAQLLQTDDEWETRNAVLSRHLADLVDEYSASGATDGIEIGCQVGALTEQMGRLTRVPTWTGIDPALTEKIVSDGGCTLHPGRASRLDFPDETFDVALFANVFEHVPPDERDVSLREIYRVLKPGGVVIGQLPNPYFPIESHSRLPFMGWLPTKWQHRYWKLAPVSWGHDFYVVTIKDLKRTAQRAGFDVAHVRNFNYPPEVIPNGVRWAARLLERPMRYMPWSWQFVFVRPA
;
A
#
# COMPACT_ATOMS: atom_id res chain seq x y z
N MET A 1 14.71 -12.30 0.42
CA MET A 1 15.43 -11.36 -0.48
C MET A 1 16.01 -10.25 0.38
N SER A 2 17.30 -9.92 0.23
CA SER A 2 17.95 -8.92 1.07
C SER A 2 17.33 -7.52 0.84
N THR A 3 16.96 -6.82 1.92
CA THR A 3 16.53 -5.42 1.95
C THR A 3 17.50 -4.47 1.22
N ARG A 4 18.75 -4.88 0.98
CA ARG A 4 19.74 -4.11 0.21
C ARG A 4 19.38 -3.92 -1.27
N GLY A 5 18.65 -4.84 -1.90
CA GLY A 5 18.23 -4.71 -3.31
C GLY A 5 17.17 -3.62 -3.53
N ILE A 6 16.32 -3.38 -2.54
CA ILE A 6 15.28 -2.34 -2.59
C ILE A 6 15.90 -0.95 -2.38
N ARG A 7 17.03 -0.85 -1.70
CA ARG A 7 17.72 0.39 -1.35
C ARG A 7 18.59 1.00 -2.45
N ALA A 8 18.92 0.25 -3.48
CA ALA A 8 19.69 0.75 -4.63
C ALA A 8 18.87 1.67 -5.54
N GLN A 9 18.12 2.58 -4.94
CA GLN A 9 17.40 3.61 -5.68
C GLN A 9 18.33 4.81 -5.84
N LEU A 10 18.77 5.07 -7.05
CA LEU A 10 19.78 6.07 -7.43
C LEU A 10 19.55 7.51 -6.93
N LEU A 11 18.44 7.79 -6.23
CA LEU A 11 18.06 9.13 -5.79
C LEU A 11 17.58 9.22 -4.35
N GLN A 12 17.72 8.16 -3.54
CA GLN A 12 17.21 8.18 -2.16
C GLN A 12 18.23 7.56 -1.20
N THR A 13 18.61 8.30 -0.16
CA THR A 13 19.42 7.81 0.95
C THR A 13 18.60 6.92 1.89
N ASP A 14 19.27 6.14 2.75
CA ASP A 14 18.60 5.33 3.77
C ASP A 14 17.73 6.20 4.68
N ASP A 15 18.23 7.36 5.11
CA ASP A 15 17.48 8.32 5.95
C ASP A 15 16.23 8.86 5.26
N GLU A 16 16.31 9.16 3.96
CA GLU A 16 15.15 9.63 3.17
C GLU A 16 14.10 8.52 3.02
N TRP A 17 14.53 7.28 2.87
CA TRP A 17 13.63 6.12 2.83
C TRP A 17 12.91 5.91 4.16
N GLU A 18 13.65 5.95 5.28
CA GLU A 18 13.09 5.82 6.62
C GLU A 18 12.11 6.95 6.93
N THR A 19 12.47 8.20 6.59
CA THR A 19 11.59 9.36 6.77
C THR A 19 10.31 9.22 5.95
N ARG A 20 10.41 8.78 4.69
CA ARG A 20 9.25 8.54 3.83
C ARG A 20 8.31 7.49 4.42
N ASN A 21 8.87 6.38 4.89
CA ASN A 21 8.08 5.30 5.51
C ASN A 21 7.43 5.77 6.81
N ALA A 22 8.13 6.55 7.64
CA ALA A 22 7.57 7.12 8.85
C ALA A 22 6.40 8.07 8.58
N VAL A 23 6.51 8.91 7.52
CA VAL A 23 5.41 9.79 7.10
C VAL A 23 4.20 8.97 6.65
N LEU A 24 4.42 7.95 5.80
CA LEU A 24 3.33 7.08 5.33
C LEU A 24 2.65 6.36 6.49
N SER A 25 3.43 5.75 7.37
CA SER A 25 2.90 4.99 8.50
C SER A 25 2.06 5.84 9.43
N ARG A 26 2.48 7.08 9.72
CA ARG A 26 1.68 8.01 10.53
C ARG A 26 0.35 8.34 9.86
N HIS A 27 0.37 8.67 8.56
CA HIS A 27 -0.86 8.97 7.84
C HIS A 27 -1.83 7.78 7.77
N LEU A 28 -1.30 6.54 7.64
CA LEU A 28 -2.14 5.34 7.67
C LEU A 28 -2.67 5.09 9.09
N ALA A 29 -1.85 5.30 10.11
CA ALA A 29 -2.26 5.17 11.51
C ALA A 29 -3.35 6.18 11.88
N ASP A 30 -3.21 7.44 11.45
CA ASP A 30 -4.24 8.47 11.65
C ASP A 30 -5.58 8.03 11.03
N LEU A 31 -5.56 7.44 9.82
CA LEU A 31 -6.76 6.90 9.18
C LEU A 31 -7.33 5.69 9.94
N VAL A 32 -6.48 4.80 10.45
CA VAL A 32 -6.91 3.67 11.29
C VAL A 32 -7.65 4.21 12.51
N ASP A 33 -7.08 5.17 13.21
CA ASP A 33 -7.68 5.73 14.41
C ASP A 33 -8.93 6.57 14.13
N GLU A 34 -9.02 7.21 12.96
CA GLU A 34 -10.19 7.98 12.55
C GLU A 34 -11.38 7.10 12.16
N TYR A 35 -11.13 6.01 11.41
CA TYR A 35 -12.20 5.24 10.77
C TYR A 35 -12.52 3.90 11.44
N SER A 36 -11.62 3.33 12.25
CA SER A 36 -11.93 2.10 12.98
C SER A 36 -12.83 2.38 14.19
N ALA A 37 -13.64 1.38 14.56
CA ALA A 37 -14.46 1.45 15.76
C ALA A 37 -13.58 1.68 17.02
N SER A 38 -14.13 2.37 18.02
CA SER A 38 -13.40 2.67 19.27
C SER A 38 -12.98 1.42 20.06
N GLY A 39 -13.63 0.28 19.80
CA GLY A 39 -13.32 -1.02 20.40
C GLY A 39 -12.58 -1.97 19.45
N ALA A 40 -12.01 -1.49 18.35
CA ALA A 40 -11.25 -2.32 17.42
C ALA A 40 -10.02 -2.93 18.11
N THR A 41 -9.85 -4.25 17.97
CA THR A 41 -8.78 -5.01 18.63
C THR A 41 -7.83 -5.69 17.67
N ASP A 42 -8.30 -6.04 16.46
CA ASP A 42 -7.58 -6.91 15.55
C ASP A 42 -7.41 -6.27 14.16
N GLY A 43 -6.15 -6.08 13.78
CA GLY A 43 -5.77 -5.58 12.46
C GLY A 43 -5.01 -6.62 11.63
N ILE A 44 -5.19 -6.57 10.31
CA ILE A 44 -4.40 -7.37 9.37
C ILE A 44 -3.75 -6.46 8.34
N GLU A 45 -2.47 -6.67 8.07
CA GLU A 45 -1.77 -6.07 6.92
C GLU A 45 -1.62 -7.11 5.81
N ILE A 46 -2.08 -6.76 4.62
CA ILE A 46 -1.98 -7.59 3.43
C ILE A 46 -0.83 -7.08 2.57
N GLY A 47 0.15 -7.96 2.29
CA GLY A 47 1.41 -7.58 1.62
C GLY A 47 2.43 -7.00 2.59
N CYS A 48 2.57 -7.59 3.78
CA CYS A 48 3.41 -7.07 4.86
C CYS A 48 4.93 -7.20 4.62
N GLN A 49 5.36 -7.93 3.60
CA GLN A 49 6.77 -8.24 3.36
C GLN A 49 7.44 -8.81 4.63
N VAL A 50 8.32 -8.03 5.26
CA VAL A 50 9.03 -8.39 6.51
C VAL A 50 8.36 -7.84 7.77
N GLY A 51 7.15 -7.28 7.67
CA GLY A 51 6.34 -6.83 8.81
C GLY A 51 6.66 -5.45 9.36
N ALA A 52 7.49 -4.65 8.67
CA ALA A 52 7.90 -3.34 9.20
C ALA A 52 6.71 -2.38 9.43
N LEU A 53 5.75 -2.33 8.50
CA LEU A 53 4.55 -1.51 8.66
C LEU A 53 3.59 -2.14 9.66
N THR A 54 3.45 -3.47 9.69
CA THR A 54 2.66 -4.21 10.69
C THR A 54 3.06 -3.82 12.10
N GLU A 55 4.36 -3.83 12.40
CA GLU A 55 4.89 -3.41 13.71
C GLU A 55 4.65 -1.94 14.02
N GLN A 56 4.77 -1.08 13.01
CA GLN A 56 4.49 0.34 13.19
C GLN A 56 3.01 0.59 13.51
N MET A 57 2.10 -0.14 12.89
CA MET A 57 0.68 -0.05 13.22
C MET A 57 0.39 -0.45 14.67
N GLY A 58 1.00 -1.52 15.17
CA GLY A 58 0.89 -1.92 16.56
C GLY A 58 1.41 -0.88 17.57
N ARG A 59 2.33 -0.01 17.14
CA ARG A 59 2.87 1.07 17.98
C ARG A 59 2.15 2.41 17.84
N LEU A 60 1.57 2.67 16.67
CA LEU A 60 1.04 4.00 16.31
C LEU A 60 -0.49 4.09 16.42
N THR A 61 -1.19 2.94 16.42
CA THR A 61 -2.65 2.91 16.43
C THR A 61 -3.21 2.41 17.77
N ARG A 62 -4.51 2.67 17.97
CA ARG A 62 -5.25 2.11 19.11
C ARG A 62 -5.55 0.63 19.00
N VAL A 63 -5.38 0.03 17.83
CA VAL A 63 -5.58 -1.39 17.57
C VAL A 63 -4.38 -2.18 18.11
N PRO A 64 -4.54 -2.99 19.17
CA PRO A 64 -3.41 -3.57 19.88
C PRO A 64 -2.80 -4.80 19.18
N THR A 65 -3.58 -5.53 18.40
CA THR A 65 -3.13 -6.77 17.76
C THR A 65 -3.04 -6.61 16.26
N TRP A 66 -1.85 -6.89 15.70
CA TRP A 66 -1.63 -6.83 14.26
C TRP A 66 -1.06 -8.13 13.73
N THR A 67 -1.65 -8.59 12.63
CA THR A 67 -1.19 -9.75 11.86
C THR A 67 -0.78 -9.29 10.47
N GLY A 68 0.34 -9.79 9.95
CA GLY A 68 0.76 -9.54 8.57
C GLY A 68 0.65 -10.79 7.71
N ILE A 69 0.33 -10.63 6.43
CA ILE A 69 0.42 -11.71 5.44
C ILE A 69 1.24 -11.27 4.23
N ASP A 70 2.06 -12.18 3.69
CA ASP A 70 2.81 -11.93 2.46
C ASP A 70 3.11 -13.24 1.72
N PRO A 71 2.99 -13.28 0.38
CA PRO A 71 3.32 -14.48 -0.39
C PRO A 71 4.81 -14.83 -0.41
N ALA A 72 5.71 -13.92 -0.03
CA ALA A 72 7.15 -14.17 0.05
C ALA A 72 7.56 -14.87 1.35
N LEU A 73 6.68 -14.91 2.36
CA LEU A 73 6.91 -15.67 3.58
C LEU A 73 6.72 -17.17 3.30
N THR A 74 7.55 -17.99 3.90
CA THR A 74 7.50 -19.46 3.76
C THR A 74 6.98 -20.16 5.01
N GLU A 75 7.00 -19.46 6.14
CA GLU A 75 6.55 -19.97 7.43
C GLU A 75 5.98 -18.85 8.29
N LYS A 76 5.26 -19.22 9.34
CA LYS A 76 4.75 -18.28 10.34
C LYS A 76 5.90 -17.76 11.18
N ILE A 77 6.00 -16.44 11.32
CA ILE A 77 7.04 -15.75 12.09
C ILE A 77 6.36 -14.87 13.13
N VAL A 78 6.95 -14.78 14.32
CA VAL A 78 6.63 -13.73 15.29
C VAL A 78 7.76 -12.71 15.20
N SER A 79 7.41 -11.46 14.88
CA SER A 79 8.40 -10.40 14.77
C SER A 79 8.87 -9.92 16.12
N ASP A 80 10.00 -9.19 16.17
CA ASP A 80 10.55 -8.60 17.41
C ASP A 80 9.55 -7.65 18.10
N GLY A 81 8.66 -7.02 17.33
CA GLY A 81 7.57 -6.18 17.83
C GLY A 81 6.33 -6.93 18.32
N GLY A 82 6.36 -8.28 18.30
CA GLY A 82 5.26 -9.12 18.78
C GLY A 82 4.13 -9.35 17.76
N CYS A 83 4.25 -8.85 16.53
CA CYS A 83 3.29 -9.10 15.46
C CYS A 83 3.48 -10.50 14.87
N THR A 84 2.38 -11.13 14.49
CA THR A 84 2.43 -12.42 13.81
C THR A 84 2.38 -12.24 12.30
N LEU A 85 3.33 -12.84 11.59
CA LEU A 85 3.40 -12.79 10.14
C LEU A 85 3.16 -14.19 9.56
N HIS A 86 2.31 -14.30 8.53
CA HIS A 86 1.94 -15.57 7.91
C HIS A 86 2.24 -15.55 6.42
N PRO A 87 2.63 -16.69 5.84
CA PRO A 87 2.55 -16.87 4.39
C PRO A 87 1.09 -16.77 3.93
N GLY A 88 0.84 -16.05 2.84
CA GLY A 88 -0.52 -15.91 2.33
C GLY A 88 -0.64 -14.92 1.19
N ARG A 89 -1.77 -14.96 0.49
CA ARG A 89 -2.10 -14.07 -0.64
C ARG A 89 -3.43 -13.38 -0.37
N ALA A 90 -3.58 -12.17 -0.89
CA ALA A 90 -4.83 -11.43 -0.81
C ALA A 90 -6.04 -12.21 -1.38
N SER A 91 -5.83 -13.05 -2.39
CA SER A 91 -6.86 -13.87 -3.02
C SER A 91 -7.27 -15.11 -2.22
N ARG A 92 -6.56 -15.41 -1.12
CA ARG A 92 -6.87 -16.51 -0.20
C ARG A 92 -6.31 -16.21 1.18
N LEU A 93 -7.19 -15.85 2.10
CA LEU A 93 -6.87 -15.53 3.49
C LEU A 93 -7.26 -16.71 4.38
N ASP A 94 -6.28 -17.42 4.93
CA ASP A 94 -6.50 -18.58 5.82
C ASP A 94 -6.90 -18.12 7.24
N PHE A 95 -7.93 -17.26 7.31
CA PHE A 95 -8.56 -16.78 8.55
C PHE A 95 -10.07 -17.00 8.49
N PRO A 96 -10.73 -17.17 9.64
CA PRO A 96 -12.19 -17.24 9.72
C PRO A 96 -12.84 -15.95 9.20
N ASP A 97 -14.14 -16.04 8.88
CA ASP A 97 -14.95 -14.87 8.59
C ASP A 97 -14.99 -13.95 9.82
N GLU A 98 -15.09 -12.65 9.58
CA GLU A 98 -15.35 -11.64 10.61
C GLU A 98 -14.32 -11.66 11.77
N THR A 99 -13.04 -11.86 11.41
CA THR A 99 -11.93 -11.93 12.38
C THR A 99 -11.37 -10.53 12.70
N PHE A 100 -11.24 -9.66 11.69
CA PHE A 100 -10.49 -8.41 11.83
C PHE A 100 -11.40 -7.18 11.82
N ASP A 101 -11.01 -6.17 12.58
CA ASP A 101 -11.67 -4.86 12.60
C ASP A 101 -11.11 -3.95 11.50
N VAL A 102 -9.81 -4.11 11.20
CA VAL A 102 -9.08 -3.27 10.23
C VAL A 102 -8.25 -4.14 9.30
N ALA A 103 -8.28 -3.84 8.01
CA ALA A 103 -7.34 -4.37 7.03
C ALA A 103 -6.51 -3.23 6.43
N LEU A 104 -5.19 -3.33 6.48
CA LEU A 104 -4.29 -2.48 5.71
C LEU A 104 -4.00 -3.12 4.35
N PHE A 105 -4.15 -2.30 3.30
CA PHE A 105 -3.91 -2.72 1.93
C PHE A 105 -3.17 -1.60 1.18
N ALA A 106 -1.92 -1.37 1.57
CA ALA A 106 -1.12 -0.22 1.16
C ALA A 106 -0.03 -0.61 0.16
N ASN A 107 -0.09 -0.05 -1.06
CA ASN A 107 0.85 -0.34 -2.16
C ASN A 107 0.92 -1.83 -2.52
N VAL A 108 -0.22 -2.49 -2.59
CA VAL A 108 -0.34 -3.94 -2.88
C VAL A 108 -1.26 -4.19 -4.08
N PHE A 109 -2.36 -3.42 -4.23
CA PHE A 109 -3.36 -3.70 -5.25
C PHE A 109 -2.81 -3.64 -6.68
N GLU A 110 -1.80 -2.82 -6.93
CA GLU A 110 -1.07 -2.74 -8.19
C GLU A 110 -0.28 -4.01 -8.52
N HIS A 111 0.09 -4.81 -7.50
CA HIS A 111 0.78 -6.09 -7.66
C HIS A 111 -0.19 -7.28 -7.78
N VAL A 112 -1.48 -7.07 -7.50
CA VAL A 112 -2.49 -8.12 -7.64
C VAL A 112 -2.83 -8.31 -9.13
N PRO A 113 -2.69 -9.55 -9.67
CA PRO A 113 -3.10 -9.86 -11.02
C PRO A 113 -4.54 -9.44 -11.29
N PRO A 114 -4.85 -8.91 -12.49
CA PRO A 114 -6.20 -8.40 -12.80
C PRO A 114 -7.34 -9.40 -12.57
N ASP A 115 -7.09 -10.69 -12.82
CA ASP A 115 -8.02 -11.80 -12.62
C ASP A 115 -8.20 -12.20 -11.14
N GLU A 116 -7.25 -11.85 -10.26
CA GLU A 116 -7.34 -12.10 -8.82
C GLU A 116 -7.92 -10.92 -8.02
N ARG A 117 -8.11 -9.74 -8.60
CA ARG A 117 -8.51 -8.52 -7.88
C ARG A 117 -9.89 -8.61 -7.23
N ASP A 118 -10.86 -9.15 -7.95
CA ASP A 118 -12.23 -9.29 -7.41
C ASP A 118 -12.28 -10.32 -6.29
N VAL A 119 -11.55 -11.42 -6.40
CA VAL A 119 -11.49 -12.43 -5.34
C VAL A 119 -10.72 -11.91 -4.13
N SER A 120 -9.64 -11.15 -4.34
CA SER A 120 -8.86 -10.56 -3.25
C SER A 120 -9.73 -9.62 -2.40
N LEU A 121 -10.49 -8.70 -3.01
CA LEU A 121 -11.33 -7.80 -2.23
C LEU A 121 -12.53 -8.52 -1.58
N ARG A 122 -13.05 -9.61 -2.17
CA ARG A 122 -14.06 -10.44 -1.49
C ARG A 122 -13.49 -11.19 -0.29
N GLU A 123 -12.25 -11.67 -0.36
CA GLU A 123 -11.59 -12.33 0.78
C GLU A 123 -11.32 -11.32 1.90
N ILE A 124 -10.86 -10.11 1.57
CA ILE A 124 -10.70 -9.04 2.56
C ILE A 124 -12.06 -8.68 3.19
N TYR A 125 -13.12 -8.59 2.38
CA TYR A 125 -14.47 -8.36 2.89
C TYR A 125 -14.92 -9.47 3.85
N ARG A 126 -14.67 -10.73 3.49
CA ARG A 126 -15.06 -11.89 4.29
C ARG A 126 -14.43 -11.89 5.69
N VAL A 127 -13.13 -11.62 5.75
CA VAL A 127 -12.38 -11.66 7.04
C VAL A 127 -12.58 -10.43 7.91
N LEU A 128 -13.08 -9.31 7.36
CA LEU A 128 -13.43 -8.15 8.15
C LEU A 128 -14.76 -8.35 8.87
N LYS A 129 -14.87 -7.88 10.10
CA LYS A 129 -16.15 -7.79 10.84
C LYS A 129 -17.11 -6.80 10.15
N PRO A 130 -18.44 -6.93 10.33
CA PRO A 130 -19.38 -5.87 9.97
C PRO A 130 -18.97 -4.55 10.63
N GLY A 131 -18.98 -3.47 9.87
CA GLY A 131 -18.43 -2.16 10.28
C GLY A 131 -16.90 -2.05 10.22
N GLY A 132 -16.19 -3.13 9.88
CA GLY A 132 -14.74 -3.12 9.69
C GLY A 132 -14.29 -2.33 8.46
N VAL A 133 -13.03 -1.91 8.45
CA VAL A 133 -12.51 -0.97 7.46
C VAL A 133 -11.30 -1.53 6.71
N VAL A 134 -11.21 -1.23 5.42
CA VAL A 134 -9.97 -1.38 4.61
C VAL A 134 -9.35 0.00 4.45
N ILE A 135 -8.11 0.13 4.83
CA ILE A 135 -7.34 1.38 4.72
C ILE A 135 -6.09 1.12 3.88
N GLY A 136 -5.77 2.02 2.98
CA GLY A 136 -4.58 1.81 2.18
C GLY A 136 -4.16 2.98 1.33
N GLN A 137 -3.15 2.71 0.54
CA GLN A 137 -2.58 3.62 -0.44
C GLN A 137 -2.43 2.91 -1.78
N LEU A 138 -2.75 3.63 -2.85
CA LEU A 138 -2.51 3.19 -4.23
C LEU A 138 -1.64 4.21 -4.94
N PRO A 139 -0.47 3.85 -5.48
CA PRO A 139 0.33 4.72 -6.32
C PRO A 139 -0.42 5.18 -7.55
N ASN A 140 -0.20 6.42 -7.96
CA ASN A 140 -0.75 6.92 -9.21
C ASN A 140 0.13 6.48 -10.39
N PRO A 141 -0.34 5.57 -11.26
CA PRO A 141 0.46 5.08 -12.37
C PRO A 141 0.80 6.16 -13.40
N TYR A 142 0.03 7.25 -13.42
CA TYR A 142 0.25 8.37 -14.33
C TYR A 142 1.09 9.51 -13.73
N PHE A 143 1.61 9.33 -12.52
CA PHE A 143 2.55 10.29 -11.97
C PHE A 143 3.80 10.37 -12.87
N PRO A 144 4.36 11.58 -13.12
CA PRO A 144 5.45 11.75 -14.09
C PRO A 144 6.66 10.84 -13.86
N ILE A 145 6.99 10.53 -12.62
CA ILE A 145 8.03 9.55 -12.27
C ILE A 145 7.37 8.36 -11.61
N GLU A 146 7.39 7.23 -12.29
CA GLU A 146 6.75 6.02 -11.78
C GLU A 146 7.46 5.50 -10.51
N SER A 147 6.67 5.11 -9.50
CA SER A 147 7.16 4.86 -8.14
C SER A 147 8.07 3.64 -7.99
N HIS A 148 7.89 2.61 -8.82
CA HIS A 148 8.64 1.35 -8.78
C HIS A 148 9.89 1.40 -9.65
N SER A 149 9.76 1.82 -10.91
CA SER A 149 10.84 1.85 -11.89
C SER A 149 11.73 3.08 -11.81
N ARG A 150 11.22 4.18 -11.24
CA ARG A 150 11.81 5.52 -11.31
C ARG A 150 11.92 6.09 -12.73
N LEU A 151 11.29 5.44 -13.68
CA LEU A 151 11.29 5.90 -15.07
C LEU A 151 10.20 6.96 -15.29
N PRO A 152 10.51 8.00 -16.09
CA PRO A 152 9.52 9.01 -16.43
C PRO A 152 8.42 8.42 -17.32
N PHE A 153 7.19 8.82 -17.07
CA PHE A 153 6.00 8.52 -17.88
C PHE A 153 5.73 7.02 -18.14
N MET A 154 6.23 6.14 -17.28
CA MET A 154 6.10 4.67 -17.43
C MET A 154 4.65 4.23 -17.59
N GLY A 155 3.75 4.69 -16.73
CA GLY A 155 2.34 4.34 -16.75
C GLY A 155 1.54 4.89 -17.94
N TRP A 156 2.12 5.81 -18.71
CA TRP A 156 1.50 6.38 -19.94
C TRP A 156 1.73 5.51 -21.16
N LEU A 157 2.68 4.57 -21.07
CA LEU A 157 3.01 3.66 -22.16
C LEU A 157 2.01 2.50 -22.23
N PRO A 158 1.68 2.03 -23.43
CA PRO A 158 0.98 0.75 -23.58
C PRO A 158 1.76 -0.39 -22.91
N THR A 159 1.07 -1.33 -22.25
CA THR A 159 1.67 -2.42 -21.46
C THR A 159 2.78 -3.19 -22.21
N LYS A 160 2.61 -3.43 -23.51
CA LYS A 160 3.62 -4.09 -24.36
C LYS A 160 4.97 -3.34 -24.44
N TRP A 161 4.96 -2.01 -24.23
CA TRP A 161 6.16 -1.20 -24.23
C TRP A 161 6.75 -1.05 -22.82
N GLN A 162 5.93 -1.17 -21.78
CA GLN A 162 6.37 -1.06 -20.40
C GLN A 162 7.47 -2.07 -20.07
N HIS A 163 7.34 -3.34 -20.47
CA HIS A 163 8.37 -4.37 -20.27
C HIS A 163 9.70 -4.05 -20.96
N ARG A 164 9.65 -3.42 -22.13
CA ARG A 164 10.89 -2.98 -22.82
C ARG A 164 11.50 -1.78 -22.13
N TYR A 165 10.68 -0.82 -21.74
CA TYR A 165 11.11 0.39 -21.06
C TYR A 165 11.65 0.10 -19.67
N TRP A 166 11.07 -0.88 -18.97
CA TRP A 166 11.57 -1.36 -17.67
C TRP A 166 13.04 -1.76 -17.68
N LYS A 167 13.57 -2.28 -18.78
CA LYS A 167 14.98 -2.65 -18.91
C LYS A 167 15.96 -1.49 -18.71
N LEU A 168 15.45 -0.26 -18.77
CA LEU A 168 16.22 0.97 -18.50
C LEU A 168 16.08 1.41 -17.03
N ALA A 169 15.26 0.73 -16.24
CA ALA A 169 15.04 1.09 -14.85
C ALA A 169 16.31 0.83 -14.01
N PRO A 170 16.69 1.76 -13.15
CA PRO A 170 17.83 1.60 -12.25
C PRO A 170 17.52 0.73 -11.03
N VAL A 171 16.75 -0.34 -11.22
CA VAL A 171 16.29 -1.23 -10.17
C VAL A 171 16.67 -2.67 -10.47
N SER A 172 16.87 -3.49 -9.43
CA SER A 172 17.35 -4.87 -9.57
C SER A 172 16.22 -5.91 -9.61
N TRP A 173 14.96 -5.50 -9.47
CA TRP A 173 13.80 -6.40 -9.52
C TRP A 173 13.06 -6.30 -10.86
N GLY A 174 12.27 -7.31 -11.17
CA GLY A 174 11.49 -7.39 -12.39
C GLY A 174 10.25 -6.49 -12.37
N HIS A 175 9.63 -6.32 -13.53
CA HIS A 175 8.34 -5.66 -13.66
C HIS A 175 7.24 -6.57 -13.11
N ASP A 176 6.70 -6.22 -11.95
CA ASP A 176 5.75 -7.01 -11.17
C ASP A 176 4.47 -6.25 -10.80
N PHE A 177 4.21 -5.10 -11.43
CA PHE A 177 3.01 -4.33 -11.18
C PHE A 177 2.17 -4.14 -12.45
N TYR A 178 0.89 -3.84 -12.24
CA TYR A 178 -0.07 -3.55 -13.30
C TYR A 178 -0.55 -2.11 -13.19
N VAL A 179 -0.75 -1.46 -14.33
CA VAL A 179 -1.39 -0.14 -14.35
C VAL A 179 -2.82 -0.28 -13.83
N VAL A 180 -3.09 0.35 -12.73
CA VAL A 180 -4.40 0.37 -12.08
C VAL A 180 -4.68 1.75 -11.51
N THR A 181 -5.92 2.21 -11.65
CA THR A 181 -6.33 3.52 -11.17
C THR A 181 -7.15 3.42 -9.88
N ILE A 182 -7.25 4.52 -9.16
CA ILE A 182 -8.16 4.60 -8.00
C ILE A 182 -9.61 4.33 -8.39
N LYS A 183 -10.01 4.65 -9.62
CA LYS A 183 -11.34 4.35 -10.14
C LYS A 183 -11.58 2.85 -10.28
N ASP A 184 -10.56 2.11 -10.74
CA ASP A 184 -10.64 0.65 -10.86
C ASP A 184 -10.72 0.00 -9.49
N LEU A 185 -9.86 0.43 -8.55
CA LEU A 185 -9.90 -0.05 -7.17
C LEU A 185 -11.28 0.20 -6.52
N LYS A 186 -11.82 1.42 -6.62
CA LYS A 186 -13.16 1.75 -6.10
C LYS A 186 -14.24 0.82 -6.66
N ARG A 187 -14.25 0.62 -7.97
CA ARG A 187 -15.22 -0.26 -8.63
C ARG A 187 -15.11 -1.70 -8.14
N THR A 188 -13.89 -2.19 -7.97
CA THR A 188 -13.65 -3.54 -7.46
C THR A 188 -14.10 -3.67 -6.01
N ALA A 189 -13.81 -2.68 -5.16
CA ALA A 189 -14.27 -2.63 -3.77
C ALA A 189 -15.81 -2.64 -3.68
N GLN A 190 -16.47 -1.81 -4.48
CA GLN A 190 -17.94 -1.77 -4.54
C GLN A 190 -18.56 -3.10 -5.01
N ARG A 191 -17.93 -3.78 -5.97
CA ARG A 191 -18.37 -5.14 -6.39
C ARG A 191 -18.19 -6.19 -5.29
N ALA A 192 -17.20 -6.01 -4.42
CA ALA A 192 -17.01 -6.86 -3.25
C ALA A 192 -17.97 -6.57 -2.10
N GLY A 193 -18.74 -5.47 -2.16
CA GLY A 193 -19.72 -5.07 -1.15
C GLY A 193 -19.29 -3.93 -0.23
N PHE A 194 -18.13 -3.33 -0.46
CA PHE A 194 -17.66 -2.21 0.34
C PHE A 194 -18.32 -0.88 -0.03
N ASP A 195 -18.57 -0.07 0.99
CA ASP A 195 -18.84 1.36 0.83
C ASP A 195 -17.54 2.15 0.77
N VAL A 196 -17.50 3.17 -0.11
CA VAL A 196 -16.35 4.06 -0.23
C VAL A 196 -16.52 5.23 0.75
N ALA A 197 -15.89 5.14 1.90
CA ALA A 197 -15.97 6.19 2.93
C ALA A 197 -15.06 7.38 2.62
N HIS A 198 -13.83 7.12 2.15
CA HIS A 198 -12.86 8.18 1.92
C HIS A 198 -11.93 7.86 0.75
N VAL A 199 -11.62 8.85 -0.06
CA VAL A 199 -10.51 8.82 -1.03
C VAL A 199 -9.94 10.22 -1.14
N ARG A 200 -8.65 10.35 -0.86
CA ARG A 200 -7.93 11.63 -0.97
C ARG A 200 -6.63 11.50 -1.76
N ASN A 201 -6.25 12.60 -2.36
CA ASN A 201 -4.93 12.75 -2.94
C ASN A 201 -3.87 12.76 -1.84
N PHE A 202 -2.79 12.03 -2.04
CA PHE A 202 -1.66 12.02 -1.14
C PHE A 202 -0.38 12.35 -1.91
N ASN A 203 0.34 13.34 -1.38
CA ASN A 203 1.67 13.71 -1.84
C ASN A 203 2.61 13.71 -0.65
N TYR A 204 3.80 13.17 -0.84
CA TYR A 204 4.84 13.28 0.19
C TYR A 204 5.27 14.73 0.35
N PRO A 205 5.54 15.18 1.56
CA PRO A 205 6.09 16.51 1.80
C PRO A 205 7.49 16.65 1.14
N PRO A 206 7.88 17.86 0.72
CA PRO A 206 9.14 18.08 0.01
C PRO A 206 10.38 17.58 0.76
N GLU A 207 10.32 17.46 2.07
CA GLU A 207 11.42 17.04 2.94
C GLU A 207 11.83 15.58 2.70
N VAL A 208 10.89 14.73 2.27
CA VAL A 208 11.16 13.30 1.95
C VAL A 208 11.54 13.07 0.49
N ILE A 209 11.67 14.15 -0.29
CA ILE A 209 12.11 14.08 -1.68
C ILE A 209 13.62 14.31 -1.70
N PRO A 210 14.38 13.54 -2.50
CA PRO A 210 15.84 13.69 -2.60
C PRO A 210 16.27 15.14 -2.82
N ASN A 211 17.30 15.58 -2.10
CA ASN A 211 17.77 16.95 -2.10
C ASN A 211 18.02 17.52 -3.52
N GLY A 212 18.56 16.69 -4.43
CA GLY A 212 18.88 17.08 -5.80
C GLY A 212 17.67 17.51 -6.64
N VAL A 213 16.46 17.05 -6.30
CA VAL A 213 15.21 17.36 -7.04
C VAL A 213 14.15 18.08 -6.19
N ARG A 214 14.44 18.36 -4.93
CA ARG A 214 13.52 19.01 -3.99
C ARG A 214 13.05 20.39 -4.45
N TRP A 215 13.90 21.14 -5.12
CA TRP A 215 13.55 22.42 -5.70
C TRP A 215 12.42 22.30 -6.75
N ALA A 216 12.48 21.26 -7.59
CA ALA A 216 11.45 21.01 -8.59
C ALA A 216 10.12 20.59 -7.92
N ALA A 217 10.16 19.79 -6.87
CA ALA A 217 8.99 19.42 -6.10
C ALA A 217 8.28 20.65 -5.50
N ARG A 218 9.02 21.61 -4.98
CA ARG A 218 8.44 22.89 -4.47
C ARG A 218 7.79 23.72 -5.59
N LEU A 219 8.42 23.81 -6.76
CA LEU A 219 7.84 24.52 -7.91
C LEU A 219 6.58 23.83 -8.45
N LEU A 220 6.54 22.50 -8.37
CA LEU A 220 5.43 21.68 -8.88
C LEU A 220 4.35 21.41 -7.83
N GLU A 221 4.46 21.91 -6.61
CA GLU A 221 3.51 21.65 -5.53
C GLU A 221 2.05 21.97 -5.92
N ARG A 222 1.82 23.11 -6.59
CA ARG A 222 0.47 23.49 -7.04
C ARG A 222 -0.08 22.56 -8.11
N PRO A 223 0.61 22.25 -9.22
CA PRO A 223 0.11 21.31 -10.21
C PRO A 223 0.02 19.87 -9.66
N MET A 224 0.85 19.48 -8.71
CA MET A 224 0.78 18.17 -8.07
C MET A 224 -0.50 17.93 -7.25
N ARG A 225 -1.24 18.98 -6.88
CA ARG A 225 -2.58 18.84 -6.28
C ARG A 225 -3.56 18.14 -7.22
N TYR A 226 -3.42 18.34 -8.53
CA TYR A 226 -4.27 17.74 -9.57
C TYR A 226 -3.72 16.41 -10.09
N MET A 227 -2.44 16.13 -9.87
CA MET A 227 -1.78 14.90 -10.24
C MET A 227 -1.03 14.35 -9.02
N PRO A 228 -1.75 13.71 -8.08
CA PRO A 228 -1.12 13.26 -6.83
C PRO A 228 -0.12 12.14 -7.10
N TRP A 229 0.85 11.99 -6.19
CA TRP A 229 1.77 10.86 -6.17
C TRP A 229 1.02 9.53 -5.98
N SER A 230 0.03 9.54 -5.11
CA SER A 230 -0.81 8.39 -4.78
C SER A 230 -2.17 8.84 -4.26
N TRP A 231 -3.06 7.88 -4.06
CA TRP A 231 -4.32 8.07 -3.37
C TRP A 231 -4.32 7.27 -2.07
N GLN A 232 -4.82 7.86 -0.99
CA GLN A 232 -5.21 7.13 0.21
C GLN A 232 -6.70 6.86 0.15
N PHE A 233 -7.11 5.69 0.62
CA PHE A 233 -8.51 5.29 0.59
C PHE A 233 -8.93 4.59 1.87
N VAL A 234 -10.21 4.70 2.17
CA VAL A 234 -10.91 3.96 3.22
C VAL A 234 -12.18 3.39 2.62
N PHE A 235 -12.34 2.08 2.73
CA PHE A 235 -13.56 1.37 2.40
C PHE A 235 -14.12 0.74 3.67
N VAL A 236 -15.45 0.72 3.80
CA VAL A 236 -16.13 0.19 4.97
C VAL A 236 -16.96 -1.03 4.56
N ARG A 237 -16.84 -2.12 5.31
CA ARG A 237 -17.82 -3.20 5.25
C ARG A 237 -19.08 -2.73 5.97
N PRO A 238 -20.25 -2.64 5.31
CA PRO A 238 -21.51 -2.31 5.98
C PRO A 238 -21.79 -3.19 7.19
N ALA A 239 -22.50 -2.62 8.20
CA ALA A 239 -22.89 -3.31 9.41
C ALA A 239 -24.01 -4.34 9.16
#